data_c09fb254215d017e6e837bb258c4cff8
#
_entry.id   c09fb254215d017e6e837bb258c4cff8
#
_cell.length_a   1.000
_cell.length_b   1.000
_cell.length_c   1.000
_cell.angle_alpha   90.00
_cell.angle_beta   90.00
_cell.angle_gamma   90.00
#
_symmetry.space_group_name_H-M   'P 1'
#
loop_
_entity.id
_entity.type
_entity.pdbx_description
1 polymer ?
#
loop_
_entity_poly.entity_id
_entity_poly.type
_entity_poly.pdbx_seq_one_letter_code
_entity_poly.pdbx_strand_id
1 'polypeptide(L)'
;MKYPRSEKYNTPSLQCKIMGPNPVKLGEELLQSHKIPNGAVVCDLGSGQGLTSVFLAKEYGFTVYAADLWSDPEENRRFFDEMGLSQEQIIPVQADATDLPFEKEFFDAVVSTDSYNYFGRDEKYLDEKLLPCVKSGGYIYIAIPGMKKDCHDHLPAELLLSWTPEQLEYMHDVAYWSNIMHKCKGADVISIMEMESNEEVWADWLAQDNEYAVGDRKSMEAGGGKYLNFIAIVLRKK
;
A
#
# COMPACT_ATOMS: atom_id res chain seq x y z
N MET A 1 -0.43 14.00 18.33
CA MET A 1 -0.33 13.66 16.91
C MET A 1 -0.24 12.16 16.84
N LYS A 2 -1.12 11.51 16.10
CA LYS A 2 -1.26 10.04 16.08
C LYS A 2 -0.20 9.38 15.20
N TYR A 3 0.21 10.06 14.11
CA TYR A 3 1.16 9.58 13.11
C TYR A 3 2.36 10.56 12.96
N PRO A 4 3.26 10.64 13.98
CA PRO A 4 4.30 11.68 14.00
C PRO A 4 5.44 11.47 13.00
N ARG A 5 5.64 10.25 12.51
CA ARG A 5 6.70 9.96 11.54
C ARG A 5 6.29 10.41 10.13
N SER A 6 5.06 10.08 9.72
CA SER A 6 4.53 10.45 8.40
C SER A 6 4.38 11.96 8.24
N GLU A 7 4.14 12.69 9.32
CA GLU A 7 4.02 14.16 9.28
C GLU A 7 5.26 14.86 8.73
N LYS A 8 6.45 14.29 8.91
CA LYS A 8 7.71 14.80 8.33
C LYS A 8 7.70 14.80 6.80
N TYR A 9 6.86 13.97 6.21
CA TYR A 9 6.69 13.78 4.76
C TYR A 9 5.49 14.54 4.21
N ASN A 10 4.75 15.25 5.06
CA ASN A 10 3.59 16.06 4.67
C ASN A 10 4.02 17.47 4.24
N THR A 11 4.90 17.55 3.24
CA THR A 11 5.36 18.80 2.63
C THR A 11 4.92 18.85 1.16
N PRO A 12 4.65 20.03 0.58
CA PRO A 12 4.19 20.12 -0.81
C PRO A 12 5.12 19.42 -1.82
N SER A 13 6.44 19.49 -1.60
CA SER A 13 7.44 18.84 -2.47
C SER A 13 7.44 17.31 -2.40
N LEU A 14 7.00 16.72 -1.29
CA LEU A 14 6.89 15.28 -1.13
C LEU A 14 5.48 14.78 -1.43
N GLN A 15 4.47 15.57 -1.10
CA GLN A 15 3.09 15.23 -1.39
C GLN A 15 2.79 15.16 -2.89
N CYS A 16 3.52 15.85 -3.76
CA CYS A 16 3.39 15.67 -5.20
C CYS A 16 3.83 14.29 -5.71
N LYS A 17 4.45 13.46 -4.85
CA LYS A 17 4.86 12.09 -5.15
C LYS A 17 3.79 11.05 -4.82
N ILE A 18 2.72 11.39 -4.11
CA ILE A 18 1.64 10.44 -3.83
C ILE A 18 0.71 10.31 -5.05
N MET A 19 0.18 9.11 -5.22
CA MET A 19 -0.70 8.75 -6.35
C MET A 19 -2.08 8.27 -5.87
N GLY A 20 -2.41 8.55 -4.61
CA GLY A 20 -3.65 8.17 -3.93
C GLY A 20 -3.67 8.70 -2.50
N PRO A 21 -4.63 8.31 -1.66
CA PRO A 21 -4.70 8.66 -0.25
C PRO A 21 -3.39 8.37 0.47
N ASN A 22 -2.95 9.30 1.33
CA ASN A 22 -1.58 9.40 1.85
C ASN A 22 -0.95 8.05 2.25
N PRO A 23 -0.11 7.42 1.38
CA PRO A 23 0.40 6.07 1.61
C PRO A 23 1.43 6.01 2.74
N VAL A 24 2.09 7.12 3.05
CA VAL A 24 3.06 7.20 4.15
C VAL A 24 2.35 7.11 5.50
N LYS A 25 1.21 7.78 5.65
CA LYS A 25 0.39 7.71 6.85
C LYS A 25 -0.24 6.33 7.01
N LEU A 26 -0.74 5.73 5.91
CA LEU A 26 -1.18 4.34 5.89
C LEU A 26 -0.05 3.40 6.35
N GLY A 27 1.15 3.57 5.81
CA GLY A 27 2.33 2.78 6.18
C GLY A 27 2.71 2.94 7.65
N GLU A 28 2.63 4.14 8.23
CA GLU A 28 2.91 4.36 9.65
C GLU A 28 1.88 3.64 10.53
N GLU A 29 0.58 3.75 10.24
CA GLU A 29 -0.44 3.04 11.00
C GLU A 29 -0.25 1.52 10.89
N LEU A 30 -0.08 1.02 9.68
CA LEU A 30 0.11 -0.41 9.37
C LEU A 30 1.30 -1.01 10.15
N LEU A 31 2.36 -0.23 10.33
CA LEU A 31 3.59 -0.68 10.96
C LEU A 31 3.72 -0.31 12.45
N GLN A 32 2.71 0.24 13.10
CA GLN A 32 2.78 0.63 14.52
C GLN A 32 3.21 -0.53 15.44
N SER A 33 2.77 -1.74 15.14
CA SER A 33 3.07 -2.96 15.92
C SER A 33 3.87 -3.98 15.13
N HIS A 34 4.67 -3.53 14.14
CA HIS A 34 5.44 -4.44 13.29
C HIS A 34 6.44 -5.31 14.07
N LYS A 35 6.74 -6.46 13.47
CA LYS A 35 7.73 -7.42 13.98
C LYS A 35 8.94 -7.56 13.07
N ILE A 36 9.13 -6.62 12.16
CA ILE A 36 10.25 -6.59 11.22
C ILE A 36 11.52 -6.21 12.00
N PRO A 37 12.61 -6.97 11.92
CA PRO A 37 13.85 -6.66 12.63
C PRO A 37 14.54 -5.43 12.03
N ASN A 38 15.37 -4.76 12.83
CA ASN A 38 16.21 -3.66 12.34
C ASN A 38 17.17 -4.16 11.25
N GLY A 39 17.35 -3.35 10.20
CA GLY A 39 18.22 -3.71 9.07
C GLY A 39 17.64 -4.81 8.16
N ALA A 40 16.37 -5.14 8.30
CA ALA A 40 15.69 -6.11 7.46
C ALA A 40 15.68 -5.69 5.99
N VAL A 41 15.67 -6.69 5.10
CA VAL A 41 15.45 -6.50 3.66
C VAL A 41 13.95 -6.55 3.40
N VAL A 42 13.38 -5.44 2.94
CA VAL A 42 11.94 -5.25 2.77
C VAL A 42 11.62 -4.92 1.30
N CYS A 43 10.57 -5.54 0.77
CA CYS A 43 9.97 -5.11 -0.50
C CYS A 43 8.87 -4.10 -0.20
N ASP A 44 8.93 -2.92 -0.82
CA ASP A 44 7.80 -2.01 -0.97
C ASP A 44 7.14 -2.33 -2.32
N LEU A 45 6.03 -3.08 -2.27
CA LEU A 45 5.38 -3.64 -3.45
C LEU A 45 4.25 -2.71 -3.94
N GLY A 46 4.43 -2.17 -5.14
CA GLY A 46 3.62 -1.09 -5.68
C GLY A 46 4.08 0.25 -5.12
N SER A 47 5.38 0.50 -5.15
CA SER A 47 6.03 1.65 -4.51
C SER A 47 5.74 2.99 -5.18
N GLY A 48 5.17 2.98 -6.39
CA GLY A 48 4.92 4.19 -7.16
C GLY A 48 6.18 5.04 -7.31
N GLN A 49 6.07 6.34 -7.03
CA GLN A 49 7.20 7.27 -7.08
C GLN A 49 8.15 7.18 -5.88
N GLY A 50 8.04 6.13 -5.05
CA GLY A 50 9.01 5.76 -4.04
C GLY A 50 8.92 6.51 -2.71
N LEU A 51 7.89 7.32 -2.45
CA LEU A 51 7.81 8.07 -1.19
C LEU A 51 7.65 7.14 0.02
N THR A 52 6.85 6.08 -0.10
CA THR A 52 6.71 5.04 0.94
C THR A 52 8.03 4.33 1.18
N SER A 53 8.76 4.01 0.10
CA SER A 53 10.09 3.37 0.20
C SER A 53 11.09 4.24 0.96
N VAL A 54 11.12 5.56 0.69
CA VAL A 54 11.94 6.53 1.43
C VAL A 54 11.56 6.54 2.92
N PHE A 55 10.27 6.53 3.22
CA PHE A 55 9.77 6.48 4.60
C PHE A 55 10.23 5.21 5.33
N LEU A 56 10.09 4.04 4.70
CA LEU A 56 10.52 2.76 5.26
C LEU A 56 12.02 2.72 5.53
N ALA A 57 12.84 3.23 4.60
CA ALA A 57 14.29 3.26 4.77
C ALA A 57 14.71 4.23 5.88
N LYS A 58 14.14 5.43 5.94
CA LYS A 58 14.56 6.48 6.90
C LYS A 58 14.02 6.29 8.31
N GLU A 59 12.75 5.92 8.44
CA GLU A 59 12.10 5.87 9.75
C GLU A 59 12.23 4.52 10.45
N TYR A 60 12.51 3.46 9.68
CA TYR A 60 12.65 2.10 10.22
C TYR A 60 14.04 1.49 9.98
N GLY A 61 14.88 2.13 9.16
CA GLY A 61 16.24 1.64 8.89
C GLY A 61 16.28 0.33 8.08
N PHE A 62 15.26 0.08 7.25
CA PHE A 62 15.23 -1.10 6.38
C PHE A 62 16.07 -0.87 5.13
N THR A 63 16.59 -1.96 4.56
CA THR A 63 17.05 -2.00 3.18
C THR A 63 15.83 -2.25 2.31
N VAL A 64 15.44 -1.30 1.46
CA VAL A 64 14.16 -1.32 0.75
C VAL A 64 14.36 -1.59 -0.74
N TYR A 65 13.66 -2.58 -1.26
CA TYR A 65 13.47 -2.80 -2.69
C TYR A 65 12.14 -2.16 -3.08
N ALA A 66 12.22 -1.03 -3.77
CA ALA A 66 11.07 -0.26 -4.25
C ALA A 66 10.61 -0.87 -5.60
N ALA A 67 9.66 -1.79 -5.52
CA ALA A 67 9.19 -2.56 -6.69
C ALA A 67 7.88 -1.98 -7.23
N ASP A 68 7.89 -1.56 -8.49
CA ASP A 68 6.72 -1.00 -9.16
C ASP A 68 6.72 -1.34 -10.67
N LEU A 69 5.53 -1.47 -11.25
CA LEU A 69 5.38 -1.80 -12.67
C LEU A 69 5.53 -0.57 -13.58
N TRP A 70 5.00 0.57 -13.12
CA TRP A 70 4.81 1.75 -13.95
C TRP A 70 5.88 2.83 -13.74
N SER A 71 6.51 2.84 -12.57
CA SER A 71 7.48 3.87 -12.20
C SER A 71 8.83 3.63 -12.87
N ASP A 72 9.46 4.70 -13.35
CA ASP A 72 10.80 4.65 -13.91
C ASP A 72 11.84 4.49 -12.78
N PRO A 73 12.62 3.39 -12.74
CA PRO A 73 13.65 3.18 -11.73
C PRO A 73 14.72 4.29 -11.70
N GLU A 74 15.04 4.92 -12.83
CA GLU A 74 16.02 6.01 -12.87
C GLU A 74 15.47 7.29 -12.23
N GLU A 75 14.18 7.58 -12.41
CA GLU A 75 13.52 8.70 -11.73
C GLU A 75 13.43 8.46 -10.23
N ASN A 76 13.05 7.25 -9.82
CA ASN A 76 13.05 6.86 -8.43
C ASN A 76 14.46 6.92 -7.83
N ARG A 77 15.51 6.48 -8.56
CA ARG A 77 16.88 6.59 -8.07
C ARG A 77 17.28 8.04 -7.82
N ARG A 78 16.98 8.96 -8.74
CA ARG A 78 17.26 10.39 -8.56
C ARG A 78 16.57 10.95 -7.32
N PHE A 79 15.29 10.61 -7.13
CA PHE A 79 14.55 11.02 -5.93
C PHE A 79 15.18 10.46 -4.65
N PHE A 80 15.61 9.20 -4.64
CA PHE A 80 16.26 8.60 -3.48
C PHE A 80 17.60 9.25 -3.14
N ASP A 81 18.37 9.62 -4.17
CA ASP A 81 19.63 10.38 -4.00
C ASP A 81 19.36 11.78 -3.42
N GLU A 82 18.33 12.48 -3.91
CA GLU A 82 17.88 13.77 -3.34
C GLU A 82 17.47 13.64 -1.88
N MET A 83 16.89 12.52 -1.50
CA MET A 83 16.53 12.21 -0.13
C MET A 83 17.72 11.73 0.72
N GLY A 84 18.93 11.65 0.15
CA GLY A 84 20.17 11.27 0.86
C GLY A 84 20.24 9.77 1.18
N LEU A 85 19.63 8.91 0.36
CA LEU A 85 19.63 7.44 0.53
C LEU A 85 20.56 6.81 -0.52
N SER A 86 21.49 5.96 -0.05
CA SER A 86 22.43 5.26 -0.93
C SER A 86 21.78 4.08 -1.67
N GLN A 87 22.51 3.56 -2.67
CA GLN A 87 22.05 2.40 -3.45
C GLN A 87 21.98 1.10 -2.63
N GLU A 88 22.67 1.03 -1.48
CA GLU A 88 22.57 -0.10 -0.56
C GLU A 88 21.36 0.01 0.38
N GLN A 89 20.85 1.22 0.59
CA GLN A 89 19.70 1.46 1.47
C GLN A 89 18.37 1.31 0.77
N ILE A 90 18.31 1.72 -0.53
CA ILE A 90 17.07 1.69 -1.29
C ILE A 90 17.34 1.43 -2.77
N ILE A 91 16.71 0.40 -3.29
CA ILE A 91 16.92 -0.13 -4.64
C ILE A 91 15.62 -0.02 -5.42
N PRO A 92 15.51 0.83 -6.44
CA PRO A 92 14.35 0.86 -7.33
C PRO A 92 14.39 -0.33 -8.29
N VAL A 93 13.25 -1.00 -8.45
CA VAL A 93 13.12 -2.18 -9.32
C VAL A 93 11.83 -2.05 -10.14
N GLN A 94 11.95 -2.10 -11.47
CA GLN A 94 10.76 -2.25 -12.30
C GLN A 94 10.33 -3.72 -12.27
N ALA A 95 9.14 -3.99 -11.74
CA ALA A 95 8.64 -5.35 -11.57
C ALA A 95 7.13 -5.43 -11.69
N ASP A 96 6.66 -6.46 -12.38
CA ASP A 96 5.27 -6.88 -12.31
C ASP A 96 5.04 -7.69 -11.03
N ALA A 97 4.07 -7.28 -10.22
CA ALA A 97 3.73 -8.00 -8.98
C ALA A 97 3.33 -9.46 -9.23
N THR A 98 2.87 -9.80 -10.44
CA THR A 98 2.50 -11.17 -10.84
C THR A 98 3.68 -12.01 -11.35
N ASP A 99 4.86 -11.37 -11.55
CA ASP A 99 6.09 -12.04 -12.01
C ASP A 99 7.32 -11.36 -11.38
N LEU A 100 7.46 -11.51 -10.06
CA LEU A 100 8.49 -10.84 -9.28
C LEU A 100 9.90 -11.40 -9.58
N PRO A 101 10.89 -10.55 -9.91
CA PRO A 101 12.24 -10.98 -10.31
C PRO A 101 13.16 -11.24 -9.10
N PHE A 102 12.62 -11.75 -8.00
CA PHE A 102 13.37 -11.96 -6.77
C PHE A 102 13.58 -13.45 -6.48
N GLU A 103 14.69 -13.75 -5.82
CA GLU A 103 14.98 -15.11 -5.37
C GLU A 103 14.01 -15.57 -4.28
N LYS A 104 13.92 -16.88 -4.11
CA LYS A 104 13.14 -17.47 -3.01
C LYS A 104 13.73 -17.05 -1.66
N GLU A 105 12.83 -16.78 -0.70
CA GLU A 105 13.21 -16.43 0.68
C GLU A 105 14.16 -15.22 0.77
N PHE A 106 13.95 -14.24 -0.10
CA PHE A 106 14.78 -13.04 -0.18
C PHE A 106 14.40 -11.98 0.86
N PHE A 107 13.10 -11.71 1.05
CA PHE A 107 12.62 -10.64 1.90
C PHE A 107 12.31 -11.08 3.33
N ASP A 108 12.71 -10.28 4.32
CA ASP A 108 12.26 -10.42 5.70
C ASP A 108 10.80 -9.96 5.87
N ALA A 109 10.38 -8.99 5.07
CA ALA A 109 8.99 -8.58 4.98
C ALA A 109 8.65 -7.95 3.62
N VAL A 110 7.34 -7.91 3.32
CA VAL A 110 6.75 -7.13 2.23
C VAL A 110 5.80 -6.11 2.83
N VAL A 111 5.86 -4.88 2.36
CA VAL A 111 4.91 -3.80 2.64
C VAL A 111 4.25 -3.40 1.32
N SER A 112 2.95 -3.24 1.29
CA SER A 112 2.22 -2.77 0.12
C SER A 112 1.13 -1.80 0.57
N THR A 113 1.19 -0.58 0.08
CA THR A 113 0.20 0.47 0.39
C THR A 113 -0.48 0.92 -0.89
N ASP A 114 -1.80 0.89 -0.90
CA ASP A 114 -2.67 1.36 -1.99
C ASP A 114 -2.38 0.71 -3.37
N SER A 115 -1.98 -0.57 -3.37
CA SER A 115 -1.68 -1.27 -4.64
C SER A 115 -2.09 -2.75 -4.68
N TYR A 116 -2.04 -3.47 -3.56
CA TYR A 116 -2.30 -4.92 -3.51
C TYR A 116 -3.70 -5.32 -4.03
N ASN A 117 -4.68 -4.45 -3.92
CA ASN A 117 -6.04 -4.65 -4.43
C ASN A 117 -6.10 -4.89 -5.94
N TYR A 118 -5.12 -4.44 -6.72
CA TYR A 118 -5.10 -4.64 -8.18
C TYR A 118 -4.73 -6.05 -8.59
N PHE A 119 -3.87 -6.73 -7.85
CA PHE A 119 -3.32 -8.05 -8.21
C PHE A 119 -3.59 -9.16 -7.17
N GLY A 120 -3.90 -8.79 -5.92
CA GLY A 120 -4.07 -9.73 -4.81
C GLY A 120 -5.45 -10.39 -4.71
N ARG A 121 -6.37 -10.14 -5.65
CA ARG A 121 -7.72 -10.75 -5.67
C ARG A 121 -7.74 -12.19 -6.19
N ASP A 122 -6.70 -12.61 -6.91
CA ASP A 122 -6.53 -14.02 -7.25
C ASP A 122 -6.15 -14.80 -5.98
N GLU A 123 -6.99 -15.77 -5.62
CA GLU A 123 -6.81 -16.60 -4.43
C GLU A 123 -5.47 -17.35 -4.38
N LYS A 124 -4.85 -17.57 -5.53
CA LYS A 124 -3.55 -18.26 -5.64
C LYS A 124 -2.37 -17.32 -5.59
N TYR A 125 -2.60 -16.01 -5.83
CA TYR A 125 -1.52 -15.04 -5.94
C TYR A 125 -0.56 -15.08 -4.76
N LEU A 126 -1.10 -15.08 -3.55
CA LEU A 126 -0.29 -15.05 -2.34
C LEU A 126 0.61 -16.30 -2.23
N ASP A 127 0.05 -17.50 -2.38
CA ASP A 127 0.82 -18.76 -2.28
C ASP A 127 1.80 -18.97 -3.45
N GLU A 128 1.40 -18.62 -4.67
CA GLU A 128 2.16 -18.96 -5.87
C GLU A 128 3.16 -17.87 -6.30
N LYS A 129 2.89 -16.60 -5.98
CA LYS A 129 3.67 -15.45 -6.48
C LYS A 129 4.43 -14.72 -5.39
N LEU A 130 3.78 -14.29 -4.32
CA LEU A 130 4.38 -13.40 -3.33
C LEU A 130 5.16 -14.18 -2.24
N LEU A 131 4.53 -15.18 -1.63
CA LEU A 131 5.15 -15.95 -0.54
C LEU A 131 6.47 -16.62 -0.91
N PRO A 132 6.70 -17.12 -2.14
CA PRO A 132 8.00 -17.67 -2.48
C PRO A 132 9.18 -16.72 -2.23
N CYS A 133 8.99 -15.40 -2.42
CA CYS A 133 10.04 -14.40 -2.21
C CYS A 133 10.22 -13.97 -0.75
N VAL A 134 9.30 -14.33 0.15
CA VAL A 134 9.35 -13.98 1.57
C VAL A 134 10.03 -15.12 2.35
N LYS A 135 10.89 -14.80 3.31
CA LYS A 135 11.53 -15.79 4.20
C LYS A 135 10.49 -16.47 5.09
N SER A 136 10.76 -17.71 5.48
CA SER A 136 9.95 -18.41 6.48
C SER A 136 9.90 -17.60 7.77
N GLY A 137 8.70 -17.41 8.33
CA GLY A 137 8.46 -16.53 9.48
C GLY A 137 8.42 -15.03 9.17
N GLY A 138 8.69 -14.64 7.93
CA GLY A 138 8.61 -13.25 7.46
C GLY A 138 7.16 -12.74 7.39
N TYR A 139 7.00 -11.44 7.33
CA TYR A 139 5.69 -10.78 7.41
C TYR A 139 5.30 -10.10 6.10
N ILE A 140 3.98 -10.02 5.89
CA ILE A 140 3.39 -9.24 4.80
C ILE A 140 2.41 -8.25 5.42
N TYR A 141 2.63 -6.97 5.15
CA TYR A 141 1.85 -5.85 5.63
C TYR A 141 1.19 -5.17 4.43
N ILE A 142 -0.13 -5.11 4.42
CA ILE A 142 -0.91 -4.59 3.30
C ILE A 142 -1.90 -3.55 3.82
N ALA A 143 -1.94 -2.38 3.20
CA ALA A 143 -2.99 -1.39 3.37
C ALA A 143 -3.62 -1.10 2.01
N ILE A 144 -4.92 -1.33 1.86
CA ILE A 144 -5.64 -1.22 0.60
C ILE A 144 -6.93 -0.41 0.74
N PRO A 145 -7.34 0.31 -0.31
CA PRO A 145 -8.64 0.93 -0.33
C PRO A 145 -9.74 -0.14 -0.31
N GLY A 146 -10.82 0.15 0.36
CA GLY A 146 -11.93 -0.76 0.51
C GLY A 146 -13.25 -0.06 0.77
N MET A 147 -14.27 -0.88 1.01
CA MET A 147 -15.60 -0.44 1.42
C MET A 147 -15.87 -0.86 2.86
N LYS A 148 -16.56 -0.03 3.64
CA LYS A 148 -17.03 -0.40 4.99
C LYS A 148 -17.99 -1.58 4.96
N LYS A 149 -18.78 -1.65 3.89
CA LYS A 149 -19.64 -2.76 3.54
C LYS A 149 -19.70 -2.86 2.02
N ASP A 150 -19.56 -4.06 1.51
CA ASP A 150 -19.69 -4.30 0.07
C ASP A 150 -21.05 -3.81 -0.45
N CYS A 151 -21.01 -3.01 -1.51
CA CYS A 151 -22.19 -2.42 -2.13
C CYS A 151 -22.20 -2.58 -3.66
N HIS A 152 -21.45 -3.55 -4.20
CA HIS A 152 -21.37 -3.78 -5.66
C HIS A 152 -22.72 -4.12 -6.29
N ASP A 153 -23.64 -4.76 -5.57
CA ASP A 153 -24.99 -5.02 -6.07
C ASP A 153 -25.80 -3.73 -6.33
N HIS A 154 -25.50 -2.64 -5.59
CA HIS A 154 -26.16 -1.35 -5.68
C HIS A 154 -25.17 -0.24 -5.32
N LEU A 155 -24.33 0.12 -6.29
CA LEU A 155 -23.33 1.17 -6.11
C LEU A 155 -23.99 2.52 -5.80
N PRO A 156 -23.61 3.19 -4.71
CA PRO A 156 -24.11 4.52 -4.35
C PRO A 156 -23.81 5.55 -5.44
N ALA A 157 -24.80 6.39 -5.76
CA ALA A 157 -24.65 7.42 -6.77
C ALA A 157 -23.52 8.42 -6.45
N GLU A 158 -23.25 8.65 -5.16
CA GLU A 158 -22.15 9.49 -4.70
C GLU A 158 -20.78 8.95 -5.14
N LEU A 159 -20.57 7.63 -5.15
CA LEU A 159 -19.33 7.03 -5.60
C LEU A 159 -19.16 7.13 -7.11
N LEU A 160 -20.24 7.02 -7.86
CA LEU A 160 -20.25 7.06 -9.33
C LEU A 160 -19.98 8.47 -9.91
N LEU A 161 -19.83 9.50 -9.08
CA LEU A 161 -19.43 10.84 -9.52
C LEU A 161 -17.96 10.93 -9.91
N SER A 162 -17.12 10.08 -9.32
CA SER A 162 -15.67 10.07 -9.55
C SER A 162 -15.17 8.76 -10.13
N TRP A 163 -15.80 7.63 -9.79
CA TRP A 163 -15.31 6.30 -10.16
C TRP A 163 -16.33 5.54 -11.00
N THR A 164 -15.85 4.81 -11.99
CA THR A 164 -16.67 3.86 -12.74
C THR A 164 -16.91 2.58 -11.92
N PRO A 165 -17.95 1.78 -12.26
CA PRO A 165 -18.13 0.48 -11.63
C PRO A 165 -16.90 -0.42 -11.72
N GLU A 166 -16.18 -0.41 -12.86
CA GLU A 166 -14.97 -1.20 -13.07
C GLU A 166 -13.82 -0.77 -12.15
N GLN A 167 -13.71 0.52 -11.84
CA GLN A 167 -12.70 1.03 -10.87
C GLN A 167 -13.07 0.62 -9.44
N LEU A 168 -14.35 0.62 -9.11
CA LEU A 168 -14.85 0.22 -7.79
C LEU A 168 -14.71 -1.30 -7.54
N GLU A 169 -14.65 -2.13 -8.59
CA GLU A 169 -14.40 -3.58 -8.51
C GLU A 169 -13.09 -3.95 -7.77
N TYR A 170 -12.20 -2.99 -7.56
CA TYR A 170 -10.98 -3.19 -6.79
C TYR A 170 -11.14 -2.89 -5.29
N MET A 171 -12.28 -2.32 -4.88
CA MET A 171 -12.53 -1.90 -3.50
C MET A 171 -13.57 -2.82 -2.84
N HIS A 172 -13.14 -3.74 -2.02
CA HIS A 172 -14.00 -4.68 -1.30
C HIS A 172 -13.95 -4.45 0.21
N ASP A 173 -14.85 -5.09 0.95
CA ASP A 173 -14.91 -5.01 2.40
C ASP A 173 -13.97 -6.01 3.10
N VAL A 174 -13.89 -5.90 4.42
CA VAL A 174 -13.09 -6.80 5.28
C VAL A 174 -13.50 -8.26 5.10
N ALA A 175 -14.80 -8.55 4.88
CA ALA A 175 -15.28 -9.92 4.74
C ALA A 175 -14.77 -10.58 3.44
N TYR A 176 -14.78 -9.85 2.34
CA TYR A 176 -14.22 -10.30 1.07
C TYR A 176 -12.72 -10.63 1.20
N TRP A 177 -11.92 -9.70 1.72
CA TRP A 177 -10.49 -9.90 1.87
C TRP A 177 -10.17 -11.00 2.87
N SER A 178 -10.93 -11.11 3.96
CA SER A 178 -10.80 -12.20 4.91
C SER A 178 -11.02 -13.56 4.24
N ASN A 179 -12.03 -13.68 3.36
CA ASN A 179 -12.29 -14.91 2.63
C ASN A 179 -11.12 -15.30 1.70
N ILE A 180 -10.52 -14.33 1.00
CA ILE A 180 -9.35 -14.59 0.14
C ILE A 180 -8.13 -14.99 1.00
N MET A 181 -7.81 -14.23 2.03
CA MET A 181 -6.60 -14.44 2.83
C MET A 181 -6.61 -15.79 3.57
N HIS A 182 -7.77 -16.24 4.04
CA HIS A 182 -7.90 -17.54 4.71
C HIS A 182 -7.82 -18.76 3.77
N LYS A 183 -7.85 -18.57 2.45
CA LYS A 183 -7.59 -19.63 1.46
C LYS A 183 -6.09 -19.89 1.28
N CYS A 184 -5.24 -18.93 1.64
CA CYS A 184 -3.81 -19.09 1.60
C CYS A 184 -3.34 -20.17 2.58
N LYS A 185 -2.51 -21.10 2.10
CA LYS A 185 -1.99 -22.22 2.91
C LYS A 185 -0.61 -21.93 3.49
N GLY A 186 0.16 -21.09 2.82
CA GLY A 186 1.55 -20.78 3.16
C GLY A 186 1.72 -19.68 4.20
N ALA A 187 0.65 -19.00 4.63
CA ALA A 187 0.71 -17.96 5.63
C ALA A 187 -0.40 -18.11 6.69
N ASP A 188 -0.14 -17.55 7.87
CA ASP A 188 -1.13 -17.34 8.91
C ASP A 188 -1.66 -15.90 8.82
N VAL A 189 -2.97 -15.73 8.90
CA VAL A 189 -3.61 -14.42 9.01
C VAL A 189 -3.47 -13.93 10.45
N ILE A 190 -2.73 -12.85 10.65
CA ILE A 190 -2.50 -12.26 11.98
C ILE A 190 -3.64 -11.26 12.30
N SER A 191 -3.97 -10.39 11.34
CA SER A 191 -5.09 -9.46 11.49
C SER A 191 -5.60 -8.97 10.14
N ILE A 192 -6.90 -8.67 10.08
CA ILE A 192 -7.56 -7.93 8.99
C ILE A 192 -8.53 -6.97 9.65
N MET A 193 -8.36 -5.68 9.45
CA MET A 193 -9.17 -4.66 10.11
C MET A 193 -9.27 -3.36 9.31
N GLU A 194 -10.30 -2.57 9.57
CA GLU A 194 -10.38 -1.20 9.05
C GLU A 194 -9.31 -0.31 9.68
N MET A 195 -8.77 0.63 8.91
CA MET A 195 -7.76 1.56 9.37
C MET A 195 -8.40 2.83 9.96
N GLU A 196 -7.80 3.31 11.04
CA GLU A 196 -8.28 4.51 11.73
C GLU A 196 -7.88 5.81 11.03
N SER A 197 -6.81 5.78 10.20
CA SER A 197 -6.33 6.95 9.44
C SER A 197 -7.17 7.29 8.22
N ASN A 198 -8.22 6.53 7.92
CA ASN A 198 -9.02 6.66 6.69
C ASN A 198 -9.40 8.12 6.37
N GLU A 199 -9.98 8.86 7.31
CA GLU A 199 -10.38 10.25 7.06
C GLU A 199 -9.18 11.17 6.82
N GLU A 200 -8.08 10.97 7.56
CA GLU A 200 -6.88 11.80 7.46
C GLU A 200 -6.14 11.57 6.13
N VAL A 201 -6.02 10.32 5.69
CA VAL A 201 -5.31 10.01 4.43
C VAL A 201 -6.07 10.54 3.20
N TRP A 202 -7.41 10.47 3.24
CA TRP A 202 -8.24 11.09 2.23
C TRP A 202 -8.14 12.61 2.24
N ALA A 203 -8.14 13.24 3.42
CA ALA A 203 -7.99 14.70 3.53
C ALA A 203 -6.65 15.18 2.93
N ASP A 204 -5.55 14.48 3.24
CA ASP A 204 -4.23 14.77 2.67
C ASP A 204 -4.23 14.64 1.13
N TRP A 205 -4.88 13.62 0.60
CA TRP A 205 -4.99 13.39 -0.85
C TRP A 205 -5.82 14.44 -1.55
N LEU A 206 -7.02 14.71 -1.05
CA LEU A 206 -7.95 15.66 -1.67
C LEU A 206 -7.45 17.12 -1.61
N ALA A 207 -6.46 17.40 -0.76
CA ALA A 207 -5.77 18.69 -0.73
C ALA A 207 -4.77 18.87 -1.89
N GLN A 208 -4.38 17.78 -2.59
CA GLN A 208 -3.43 17.84 -3.70
C GLN A 208 -4.06 18.44 -4.95
N ASP A 209 -3.24 19.17 -5.71
CA ASP A 209 -3.66 19.82 -6.95
C ASP A 209 -3.23 19.02 -8.18
N ASN A 210 -3.53 17.71 -8.18
CA ASN A 210 -3.36 16.85 -9.35
C ASN A 210 -4.73 16.41 -9.89
N GLU A 211 -4.79 15.99 -11.14
CA GLU A 211 -6.03 15.68 -11.85
C GLU A 211 -6.85 14.56 -11.21
N TYR A 212 -6.18 13.54 -10.61
CA TYR A 212 -6.86 12.41 -9.97
C TYR A 212 -7.49 12.84 -8.64
N ALA A 213 -6.74 13.57 -7.79
CA ALA A 213 -7.26 14.10 -6.54
C ALA A 213 -8.44 15.05 -6.78
N VAL A 214 -8.33 15.92 -7.80
CA VAL A 214 -9.44 16.79 -8.23
C VAL A 214 -10.64 15.98 -8.70
N GLY A 215 -10.41 14.88 -9.44
CA GLY A 215 -11.45 13.96 -9.89
C GLY A 215 -12.19 13.33 -8.71
N ASP A 216 -11.47 12.86 -7.69
CA ASP A 216 -12.04 12.19 -6.53
C ASP A 216 -12.87 13.10 -5.62
N ARG A 217 -12.59 14.41 -5.62
CA ARG A 217 -13.34 15.41 -4.81
C ARG A 217 -14.84 15.34 -5.02
N LYS A 218 -15.32 15.10 -6.23
CA LYS A 218 -16.75 15.07 -6.55
C LYS A 218 -17.51 14.03 -5.72
N SER A 219 -16.99 12.82 -5.64
CA SER A 219 -17.57 11.75 -4.82
C SER A 219 -17.46 12.04 -3.34
N MET A 220 -16.31 12.54 -2.88
CA MET A 220 -16.06 12.78 -1.47
C MET A 220 -16.90 13.95 -0.93
N GLU A 221 -17.05 15.05 -1.68
CA GLU A 221 -17.92 16.19 -1.37
C GLU A 221 -19.41 15.82 -1.36
N ALA A 222 -19.81 14.86 -2.21
CA ALA A 222 -21.16 14.30 -2.21
C ALA A 222 -21.43 13.32 -1.03
N GLY A 223 -20.43 13.08 -0.18
CA GLY A 223 -20.55 12.20 0.98
C GLY A 223 -20.19 10.74 0.70
N GLY A 224 -19.51 10.45 -0.41
CA GLY A 224 -19.04 9.11 -0.80
C GLY A 224 -18.11 8.48 0.24
N GLY A 225 -17.32 9.28 0.96
CA GLY A 225 -16.40 8.81 2.00
C GLY A 225 -17.06 8.01 3.13
N LYS A 226 -18.38 8.13 3.33
CA LYS A 226 -19.11 7.30 4.31
C LYS A 226 -19.15 5.81 3.95
N TYR A 227 -18.92 5.46 2.68
CA TYR A 227 -18.92 4.08 2.19
C TYR A 227 -17.51 3.48 2.15
N LEU A 228 -16.48 4.33 2.14
CA LEU A 228 -15.09 3.94 1.92
C LEU A 228 -14.31 3.80 3.24
N ASN A 229 -13.32 2.94 3.23
CA ASN A 229 -12.30 2.81 4.26
C ASN A 229 -10.96 2.40 3.63
N PHE A 230 -9.92 2.28 4.49
CA PHE A 230 -8.74 1.48 4.21
C PHE A 230 -8.73 0.24 5.09
N ILE A 231 -8.22 -0.86 4.55
CA ILE A 231 -8.15 -2.15 5.22
C ILE A 231 -6.69 -2.52 5.40
N ALA A 232 -6.29 -2.72 6.66
CA ALA A 232 -5.00 -3.28 7.02
C ALA A 232 -5.08 -4.81 7.09
N ILE A 233 -4.15 -5.49 6.41
CA ILE A 233 -4.00 -6.95 6.43
C ILE A 233 -2.57 -7.26 6.86
N VAL A 234 -2.41 -8.10 7.87
CA VAL A 234 -1.10 -8.58 8.33
C VAL A 234 -1.08 -10.10 8.26
N LEU A 235 -0.09 -10.62 7.55
CA LEU A 235 0.12 -12.05 7.39
C LEU A 235 1.52 -12.42 7.84
N ARG A 236 1.72 -13.69 8.23
CA ARG A 236 3.03 -14.26 8.52
C ARG A 236 3.24 -15.55 7.74
N LYS A 237 4.32 -15.63 6.96
CA LYS A 237 4.70 -16.85 6.27
C LYS A 237 5.02 -17.96 7.27
N LYS A 238 4.53 -19.16 7.01
CA LYS A 238 4.82 -20.38 7.81
C LYS A 238 6.24 -20.87 7.64
#